data_aea9358c4fa3bd07d598eb1f07204e49
#
_entry.id   aea9358c4fa3bd07d598eb1f07204e49
#
_cell.length_a   1.000
_cell.length_b   1.000
_cell.length_c   1.000
_cell.angle_alpha   90.00
_cell.angle_beta   90.00
_cell.angle_gamma   90.00
#
_symmetry.space_group_name_H-M   'P 1'
#
loop_
_entity.id
_entity.type
_entity.pdbx_description
1 polymer ?
#
loop_
_entity_poly.entity_id
_entity_poly.type
_entity_poly.pdbx_seq_one_letter_code
_entity_poly.pdbx_strand_id
1 'polypeptide(L)'
;MKAVVFDLNGTLVDDIAYHFEAFKTLASKVGFAMDEVIFQSTNGQKNADLFPRLLGRELGPSLLETLSNEKEARYRTLYRPHMAPVKGATELFARLRDGGLKLAIASSAPDENRNMVLEGLGWSSTFDAVILPHDLPGKPAPDIYLAAAKRLGVDPTECIAFEDAVNGVKSAYGANMLVVGVTTNVPADTLLEAGAALTIADFTAPSLASLLASHGL
;
A
#
# COMPACT_ATOMS: atom_id res chain seq x y z
N MET A 1 -9.98 -6.67 18.22
CA MET A 1 -9.53 -5.64 17.27
C MET A 1 -10.60 -4.56 17.13
N LYS A 2 -10.21 -3.31 16.85
CA LYS A 2 -11.16 -2.16 16.72
C LYS A 2 -11.04 -1.47 15.37
N ALA A 3 -9.95 -1.68 14.64
CA ALA A 3 -9.76 -1.06 13.33
C ALA A 3 -8.94 -1.95 12.39
N VAL A 4 -9.09 -1.69 11.09
CA VAL A 4 -8.25 -2.27 10.04
C VAL A 4 -7.68 -1.16 9.18
N VAL A 5 -6.38 -1.23 8.93
CA VAL A 5 -5.64 -0.28 8.11
C VAL A 5 -5.09 -1.01 6.88
N PHE A 6 -5.44 -0.53 5.71
CA PHE A 6 -5.01 -1.14 4.45
C PHE A 6 -3.96 -0.27 3.75
N ASP A 7 -2.91 -0.86 3.23
CA ASP A 7 -2.27 -0.27 2.07
C ASP A 7 -3.22 -0.38 0.85
N LEU A 8 -2.89 0.31 -0.23
CA LEU A 8 -3.74 0.38 -1.40
C LEU A 8 -3.17 -0.43 -2.57
N ASN A 9 -2.04 0.02 -3.12
CA ASN A 9 -1.43 -0.52 -4.33
C ASN A 9 -0.70 -1.84 -4.02
N GLY A 10 -1.03 -2.90 -4.75
CA GLY A 10 -0.55 -4.25 -4.46
C GLY A 10 -1.34 -4.96 -3.36
N THR A 11 -2.03 -4.24 -2.49
CA THR A 11 -2.79 -4.81 -1.36
C THR A 11 -4.28 -4.92 -1.67
N LEU A 12 -4.96 -3.80 -1.90
CA LEU A 12 -6.40 -3.79 -2.25
C LEU A 12 -6.64 -3.90 -3.75
N VAL A 13 -5.68 -3.52 -4.55
CA VAL A 13 -5.66 -3.63 -6.01
C VAL A 13 -4.32 -4.22 -6.46
N ASP A 14 -4.36 -5.13 -7.43
CA ASP A 14 -3.16 -5.76 -7.99
C ASP A 14 -2.66 -4.94 -9.19
N ASP A 15 -1.88 -3.93 -8.91
CA ASP A 15 -1.43 -2.94 -9.88
C ASP A 15 0.09 -2.73 -9.97
N ILE A 16 0.84 -3.53 -9.24
CA ILE A 16 2.30 -3.39 -9.12
C ILE A 16 3.02 -3.54 -10.45
N ALA A 17 2.55 -4.46 -11.32
CA ALA A 17 3.11 -4.63 -12.65
C ALA A 17 3.01 -3.35 -13.52
N TYR A 18 1.95 -2.56 -13.36
CA TYR A 18 1.76 -1.30 -14.08
C TYR A 18 2.67 -0.19 -13.55
N HIS A 19 2.94 -0.19 -12.25
CA HIS A 19 3.95 0.68 -11.64
C HIS A 19 5.34 0.35 -12.19
N PHE A 20 5.69 -0.94 -12.29
CA PHE A 20 6.97 -1.37 -12.86
C PHE A 20 7.13 -0.92 -14.30
N GLU A 21 6.13 -1.12 -15.16
CA GLU A 21 6.15 -0.68 -16.56
C GLU A 21 6.25 0.86 -16.70
N ALA A 22 5.60 1.61 -15.81
CA ALA A 22 5.73 3.06 -15.78
C ALA A 22 7.16 3.49 -15.42
N PHE A 23 7.79 2.83 -14.44
CA PHE A 23 9.20 3.07 -14.10
C PHE A 23 10.15 2.69 -15.23
N LYS A 24 9.97 1.53 -15.88
CA LYS A 24 10.80 1.12 -17.04
C LYS A 24 10.74 2.13 -18.16
N THR A 25 9.55 2.63 -18.46
CA THR A 25 9.35 3.66 -19.50
C THR A 25 10.14 4.92 -19.15
N LEU A 26 10.04 5.41 -17.91
CA LEU A 26 10.77 6.59 -17.46
C LEU A 26 12.28 6.34 -17.38
N ALA A 27 12.70 5.17 -16.91
CA ALA A 27 14.11 4.77 -16.82
C ALA A 27 14.81 4.82 -18.19
N SER A 28 14.15 4.31 -19.22
CA SER A 28 14.67 4.36 -20.60
C SER A 28 14.82 5.79 -21.13
N LYS A 29 13.97 6.72 -20.69
CA LYS A 29 13.99 8.12 -21.11
C LYS A 29 15.06 8.95 -20.38
N VAL A 30 15.22 8.68 -19.08
CA VAL A 30 16.05 9.52 -18.17
C VAL A 30 17.45 8.93 -17.96
N GLY A 31 17.63 7.63 -18.21
CA GLY A 31 18.91 6.94 -18.16
C GLY A 31 19.29 6.39 -16.78
N PHE A 32 18.34 5.76 -16.06
CA PHE A 32 18.68 4.99 -14.86
C PHE A 32 18.30 3.50 -15.04
N ALA A 33 18.91 2.63 -14.22
CA ALA A 33 18.59 1.20 -14.25
C ALA A 33 17.26 0.93 -13.54
N MET A 34 16.41 0.07 -14.13
CA MET A 34 15.18 -0.40 -13.53
C MET A 34 14.92 -1.85 -13.97
N ASP A 35 15.27 -2.78 -13.12
CA ASP A 35 14.94 -4.19 -13.22
C ASP A 35 14.02 -4.61 -12.06
N GLU A 36 13.59 -5.86 -12.05
CA GLU A 36 12.71 -6.39 -11.00
C GLU A 36 13.34 -6.31 -9.60
N VAL A 37 14.64 -6.55 -9.48
CA VAL A 37 15.35 -6.55 -8.18
C VAL A 37 15.37 -5.13 -7.61
N ILE A 38 15.71 -4.15 -8.45
CA ILE A 38 15.71 -2.73 -8.08
C ILE A 38 14.28 -2.32 -7.71
N PHE A 39 13.29 -2.66 -8.54
CA PHE A 39 11.89 -2.31 -8.31
C PHE A 39 11.38 -2.88 -6.99
N GLN A 40 11.57 -4.17 -6.73
CA GLN A 40 11.14 -4.82 -5.50
C GLN A 40 11.77 -4.17 -4.25
N SER A 41 13.04 -3.79 -4.33
CA SER A 41 13.73 -3.09 -3.22
C SER A 41 13.17 -1.70 -2.93
N THR A 42 12.43 -1.11 -3.88
CA THR A 42 11.89 0.25 -3.80
C THR A 42 10.40 0.30 -3.51
N ASN A 43 9.70 -0.82 -3.68
CA ASN A 43 8.25 -0.85 -3.57
C ASN A 43 7.74 -0.42 -2.19
N GLY A 44 6.62 0.29 -2.17
CA GLY A 44 6.04 0.90 -0.96
C GLY A 44 6.66 2.26 -0.56
N GLN A 45 7.76 2.69 -1.20
CA GLN A 45 8.42 3.97 -0.92
C GLN A 45 7.79 5.13 -1.74
N LYS A 46 8.05 6.36 -1.28
CA LYS A 46 7.65 7.57 -2.02
C LYS A 46 8.60 7.87 -3.18
N ASN A 47 8.08 8.46 -4.26
CA ASN A 47 8.90 8.94 -5.37
C ASN A 47 10.02 9.91 -4.93
N ALA A 48 9.74 10.73 -3.91
CA ALA A 48 10.71 11.68 -3.35
C ALA A 48 11.96 10.99 -2.78
N ASP A 49 11.79 9.80 -2.21
CA ASP A 49 12.88 9.01 -1.65
C ASP A 49 13.57 8.15 -2.73
N LEU A 50 12.79 7.76 -3.76
CA LEU A 50 13.24 6.84 -4.81
C LEU A 50 14.10 7.50 -5.88
N PHE A 51 13.64 8.60 -6.48
CA PHE A 51 14.31 9.18 -7.64
C PHE A 51 15.74 9.67 -7.34
N PRO A 52 16.05 10.32 -6.21
CA PRO A 52 17.43 10.65 -5.86
C PRO A 52 18.34 9.42 -5.81
N ARG A 53 17.85 8.32 -5.23
CA ARG A 53 18.59 7.05 -5.13
C ARG A 53 18.80 6.39 -6.49
N LEU A 54 17.76 6.33 -7.32
CA LEU A 54 17.84 5.72 -8.67
C LEU A 54 18.74 6.49 -9.61
N LEU A 55 18.79 7.82 -9.47
CA LEU A 55 19.64 8.70 -10.29
C LEU A 55 21.01 8.95 -9.68
N GLY A 56 21.28 8.45 -8.46
CA GLY A 56 22.57 8.60 -7.77
C GLY A 56 22.93 10.07 -7.45
N ARG A 57 21.95 10.96 -7.34
CA ARG A 57 22.14 12.38 -7.04
C ARG A 57 20.93 13.03 -6.42
N GLU A 58 21.16 14.11 -5.68
CA GLU A 58 20.07 14.97 -5.21
C GLU A 58 19.32 15.63 -6.38
N LEU A 59 18.01 15.77 -6.20
CA LEU A 59 17.13 16.39 -7.21
C LEU A 59 16.52 17.66 -6.65
N GLY A 60 16.54 18.72 -7.45
CA GLY A 60 15.76 19.91 -7.15
C GLY A 60 14.25 19.62 -7.20
N PRO A 61 13.43 20.37 -6.42
CA PRO A 61 11.98 20.11 -6.30
C PRO A 61 11.25 20.03 -7.64
N SER A 62 11.54 20.92 -8.56
CA SER A 62 10.89 20.97 -9.90
C SER A 62 11.19 19.72 -10.75
N LEU A 63 12.41 19.22 -10.74
CA LEU A 63 12.75 18.00 -11.49
C LEU A 63 12.12 16.77 -10.85
N LEU A 64 12.15 16.68 -9.52
CA LEU A 64 11.51 15.60 -8.77
C LEU A 64 10.02 15.54 -9.07
N GLU A 65 9.34 16.68 -9.02
CA GLU A 65 7.91 16.80 -9.35
C GLU A 65 7.63 16.37 -10.80
N THR A 66 8.44 16.84 -11.76
CA THR A 66 8.30 16.48 -13.17
C THR A 66 8.40 14.96 -13.39
N LEU A 67 9.44 14.32 -12.83
CA LEU A 67 9.65 12.88 -12.96
C LEU A 67 8.53 12.08 -12.27
N SER A 68 8.12 12.53 -11.10
CA SER A 68 7.01 11.90 -10.35
C SER A 68 5.71 11.98 -11.16
N ASN A 69 5.34 13.17 -11.63
CA ASN A 69 4.12 13.36 -12.39
C ASN A 69 4.10 12.57 -13.69
N GLU A 70 5.23 12.50 -14.41
CA GLU A 70 5.35 11.71 -15.65
C GLU A 70 5.17 10.21 -15.37
N LYS A 71 5.85 9.67 -14.36
CA LYS A 71 5.72 8.27 -13.96
C LYS A 71 4.30 7.93 -13.53
N GLU A 72 3.69 8.77 -12.70
CA GLU A 72 2.35 8.50 -12.18
C GLU A 72 1.25 8.66 -13.25
N ALA A 73 1.37 9.63 -14.14
CA ALA A 73 0.47 9.76 -15.28
C ALA A 73 0.54 8.54 -16.21
N ARG A 74 1.75 8.01 -16.43
CA ARG A 74 1.94 6.77 -17.19
C ARG A 74 1.29 5.58 -16.52
N TYR A 75 1.50 5.40 -15.21
CA TYR A 75 0.85 4.37 -14.43
C TYR A 75 -0.68 4.45 -14.56
N ARG A 76 -1.29 5.62 -14.34
CA ARG A 76 -2.75 5.79 -14.45
C ARG A 76 -3.28 5.42 -15.84
N THR A 77 -2.56 5.79 -16.88
CA THR A 77 -2.93 5.42 -18.26
C THR A 77 -2.92 3.93 -18.47
N LEU A 78 -1.91 3.22 -17.94
CA LEU A 78 -1.75 1.78 -18.10
C LEU A 78 -2.78 1.01 -17.24
N TYR A 79 -2.99 1.42 -16.00
CA TYR A 79 -3.79 0.65 -15.06
C TYR A 79 -5.30 0.89 -15.18
N ARG A 80 -5.73 2.11 -15.49
CA ARG A 80 -7.16 2.46 -15.52
C ARG A 80 -8.06 1.48 -16.27
N PRO A 81 -7.69 0.93 -17.45
CA PRO A 81 -8.54 -0.04 -18.18
C PRO A 81 -8.64 -1.42 -17.50
N HIS A 82 -7.75 -1.72 -16.54
CA HIS A 82 -7.61 -3.02 -15.88
C HIS A 82 -7.92 -2.98 -14.39
N MET A 83 -8.45 -1.85 -13.92
CA MET A 83 -8.68 -1.62 -12.50
C MET A 83 -9.71 -2.60 -11.93
N ALA A 84 -9.27 -3.39 -10.95
CA ALA A 84 -10.10 -4.37 -10.26
C ALA A 84 -9.63 -4.53 -8.81
N PRO A 85 -10.54 -4.83 -7.87
CA PRO A 85 -10.14 -5.17 -6.50
C PRO A 85 -9.42 -6.51 -6.45
N VAL A 86 -8.49 -6.68 -5.51
CA VAL A 86 -8.05 -8.00 -5.10
C VAL A 86 -9.26 -8.78 -4.60
N LYS A 87 -9.33 -10.05 -4.98
CA LYS A 87 -10.51 -10.89 -4.73
C LYS A 87 -10.91 -10.90 -3.24
N GLY A 88 -12.17 -10.63 -2.96
CA GLY A 88 -12.74 -10.60 -1.61
C GLY A 88 -12.54 -9.29 -0.85
N ALA A 89 -11.85 -8.29 -1.41
CA ALA A 89 -11.59 -7.01 -0.70
C ALA A 89 -12.89 -6.27 -0.35
N THR A 90 -13.79 -6.12 -1.31
CA THR A 90 -15.06 -5.39 -1.09
C THR A 90 -15.96 -6.11 -0.10
N GLU A 91 -16.05 -7.43 -0.17
CA GLU A 91 -16.81 -8.25 0.76
C GLU A 91 -16.21 -8.19 2.17
N LEU A 92 -14.89 -8.14 2.29
CA LEU A 92 -14.21 -7.97 3.56
C LEU A 92 -14.60 -6.63 4.22
N PHE A 93 -14.65 -5.52 3.45
CA PHE A 93 -15.05 -4.22 4.02
C PHE A 93 -16.46 -4.28 4.65
N ALA A 94 -17.41 -4.88 3.97
CA ALA A 94 -18.78 -5.06 4.50
C ALA A 94 -18.75 -5.87 5.81
N ARG A 95 -18.08 -7.02 5.81
CA ARG A 95 -17.95 -7.87 7.01
C ARG A 95 -17.31 -7.13 8.19
N LEU A 96 -16.23 -6.37 7.95
CA LEU A 96 -15.54 -5.62 9.01
C LEU A 96 -16.42 -4.48 9.56
N ARG A 97 -17.18 -3.81 8.69
CA ARG A 97 -18.16 -2.78 9.07
C ARG A 97 -19.30 -3.35 9.92
N ASP A 98 -19.84 -4.50 9.53
CA ASP A 98 -20.89 -5.21 10.28
C ASP A 98 -20.38 -5.64 11.67
N GLY A 99 -19.08 -5.96 11.77
CA GLY A 99 -18.37 -6.19 13.03
C GLY A 99 -18.05 -4.93 13.84
N GLY A 100 -18.44 -3.74 13.36
CA GLY A 100 -18.23 -2.45 14.06
C GLY A 100 -16.81 -1.90 13.99
N LEU A 101 -15.95 -2.41 13.08
CA LEU A 101 -14.58 -1.93 12.95
C LEU A 101 -14.50 -0.65 12.13
N LYS A 102 -13.52 0.19 12.48
CA LYS A 102 -13.13 1.35 11.68
C LYS A 102 -12.15 0.93 10.59
N LEU A 103 -12.27 1.53 9.41
CA LEU A 103 -11.42 1.23 8.26
C LEU A 103 -10.61 2.45 7.85
N ALA A 104 -9.31 2.26 7.56
CA ALA A 104 -8.48 3.33 7.01
C ALA A 104 -7.59 2.83 5.87
N ILE A 105 -7.15 3.77 5.04
CA ILE A 105 -6.08 3.59 4.08
C ILE A 105 -4.82 4.29 4.56
N ALA A 106 -3.67 3.62 4.46
CA ALA A 106 -2.32 4.11 4.74
C ALA A 106 -1.43 3.85 3.51
N SER A 107 -1.49 4.71 2.50
CA SER A 107 -0.80 4.51 1.24
C SER A 107 0.21 5.61 0.92
N SER A 108 1.34 5.24 0.32
CA SER A 108 2.35 6.16 -0.22
C SER A 108 1.96 6.75 -1.58
N ALA A 109 0.84 6.35 -2.15
CA ALA A 109 0.38 6.80 -3.46
C ALA A 109 0.03 8.30 -3.47
N PRO A 110 0.35 9.01 -4.55
CA PRO A 110 -0.16 10.36 -4.79
C PRO A 110 -1.69 10.42 -4.84
N ASP A 111 -2.22 11.61 -4.57
CA ASP A 111 -3.67 11.84 -4.47
C ASP A 111 -4.43 11.40 -5.71
N GLU A 112 -3.93 11.71 -6.91
CA GLU A 112 -4.59 11.36 -8.16
C GLU A 112 -4.67 9.85 -8.39
N ASN A 113 -3.63 9.09 -7.99
CA ASN A 113 -3.64 7.63 -8.12
C ASN A 113 -4.66 7.01 -7.16
N ARG A 114 -4.60 7.44 -5.90
CA ARG A 114 -5.53 6.99 -4.87
C ARG A 114 -6.97 7.32 -5.22
N ASN A 115 -7.24 8.57 -5.61
CA ASN A 115 -8.58 9.00 -5.99
C ASN A 115 -9.09 8.21 -7.21
N MET A 116 -8.24 7.99 -8.22
CA MET A 116 -8.58 7.15 -9.37
C MET A 116 -9.08 5.76 -8.94
N VAL A 117 -8.39 5.12 -7.99
CA VAL A 117 -8.78 3.79 -7.50
C VAL A 117 -10.06 3.87 -6.67
N LEU A 118 -10.13 4.77 -5.70
CA LEU A 118 -11.28 4.88 -4.81
C LEU A 118 -12.57 5.26 -5.56
N GLU A 119 -12.50 6.19 -6.48
CA GLU A 119 -13.64 6.59 -7.31
C GLU A 119 -14.04 5.48 -8.30
N GLY A 120 -13.05 4.92 -8.99
CA GLY A 120 -13.28 3.91 -10.02
C GLY A 120 -13.84 2.60 -9.50
N LEU A 121 -13.56 2.23 -8.25
CA LEU A 121 -14.09 1.03 -7.60
C LEU A 121 -15.31 1.33 -6.69
N GLY A 122 -15.76 2.59 -6.62
CA GLY A 122 -16.89 2.98 -5.79
C GLY A 122 -16.59 2.97 -4.29
N TRP A 123 -15.32 3.14 -3.90
CA TRP A 123 -14.85 3.05 -2.51
C TRP A 123 -14.69 4.41 -1.81
N SER A 124 -15.09 5.52 -2.45
CA SER A 124 -14.87 6.89 -1.93
C SER A 124 -15.46 7.14 -0.53
N SER A 125 -16.51 6.42 -0.14
CA SER A 125 -17.13 6.53 1.19
C SER A 125 -16.91 5.32 2.09
N THR A 126 -16.04 4.38 1.69
CA THR A 126 -15.84 3.12 2.41
C THR A 126 -14.99 3.29 3.66
N PHE A 127 -14.04 4.22 3.68
CA PHE A 127 -13.04 4.35 4.73
C PHE A 127 -13.32 5.55 5.65
N ASP A 128 -13.14 5.34 6.98
CA ASP A 128 -13.28 6.40 7.99
C ASP A 128 -12.12 7.40 7.94
N ALA A 129 -10.96 6.94 7.43
CA ALA A 129 -9.78 7.77 7.24
C ALA A 129 -8.97 7.32 6.02
N VAL A 130 -8.41 8.30 5.32
CA VAL A 130 -7.40 8.09 4.29
C VAL A 130 -6.21 8.96 4.67
N ILE A 131 -5.06 8.33 4.91
CA ILE A 131 -3.87 9.03 5.38
C ILE A 131 -3.03 9.46 4.19
N LEU A 132 -2.72 10.74 4.17
CA LEU A 132 -1.90 11.38 3.16
C LEU A 132 -0.42 11.30 3.57
N PRO A 133 0.49 10.90 2.66
CA PRO A 133 1.89 10.71 3.00
C PRO A 133 2.71 12.01 3.03
N HIS A 134 2.12 13.20 2.77
CA HIS A 134 2.85 14.42 2.43
C HIS A 134 3.94 14.80 3.43
N ASP A 135 3.60 14.93 4.71
CA ASP A 135 4.52 15.42 5.74
C ASP A 135 5.06 14.29 6.65
N LEU A 136 4.86 13.04 6.26
CA LEU A 136 5.29 11.89 7.04
C LEU A 136 6.55 11.27 6.43
N PRO A 137 7.45 10.68 7.23
CA PRO A 137 8.48 9.79 6.73
C PRO A 137 7.90 8.67 5.88
N GLY A 138 8.60 8.27 4.81
CA GLY A 138 8.18 7.16 3.94
C GLY A 138 8.34 5.80 4.63
N LYS A 139 7.55 4.79 4.21
CA LYS A 139 7.77 3.40 4.60
C LYS A 139 9.23 3.00 4.30
N PRO A 140 9.95 2.36 5.21
CA PRO A 140 9.49 1.54 6.34
C PRO A 140 9.28 2.28 7.67
N ALA A 141 9.36 3.63 7.74
CA ALA A 141 9.01 4.35 8.96
C ALA A 141 7.54 4.08 9.35
N PRO A 142 7.21 3.94 10.65
CA PRO A 142 5.87 3.54 11.10
C PRO A 142 4.82 4.65 11.02
N ASP A 143 5.23 5.85 10.67
CA ASP A 143 4.49 7.09 10.85
C ASP A 143 3.13 7.10 10.17
N ILE A 144 3.02 6.55 8.96
CA ILE A 144 1.75 6.52 8.22
C ILE A 144 0.71 5.61 8.89
N TYR A 145 1.13 4.48 9.47
CA TYR A 145 0.26 3.57 10.22
C TYR A 145 -0.12 4.14 11.58
N LEU A 146 0.83 4.77 12.28
CA LEU A 146 0.55 5.49 13.52
C LEU A 146 -0.43 6.65 13.30
N ALA A 147 -0.28 7.38 12.20
CA ALA A 147 -1.22 8.44 11.81
C ALA A 147 -2.62 7.88 11.52
N ALA A 148 -2.72 6.69 10.89
CA ALA A 148 -3.99 6.02 10.64
C ALA A 148 -4.69 5.65 11.96
N ALA A 149 -4.00 4.97 12.87
CA ALA A 149 -4.54 4.61 14.19
C ALA A 149 -4.99 5.85 14.99
N LYS A 150 -4.16 6.90 15.00
CA LYS A 150 -4.48 8.19 15.63
C LYS A 150 -5.73 8.83 15.03
N ARG A 151 -5.85 8.84 13.71
CA ARG A 151 -7.01 9.43 13.00
C ARG A 151 -8.30 8.68 13.29
N LEU A 152 -8.21 7.35 13.45
CA LEU A 152 -9.33 6.50 13.85
C LEU A 152 -9.63 6.57 15.35
N GLY A 153 -8.73 7.11 16.18
CA GLY A 153 -8.85 7.14 17.64
C GLY A 153 -8.76 5.74 18.26
N VAL A 154 -7.87 4.89 17.72
CA VAL A 154 -7.67 3.49 18.16
C VAL A 154 -6.21 3.29 18.50
N ASP A 155 -5.93 2.46 19.53
CA ASP A 155 -4.56 2.05 19.83
C ASP A 155 -4.01 1.19 18.67
N PRO A 156 -2.78 1.41 18.19
CA PRO A 156 -2.20 0.61 17.12
C PRO A 156 -2.21 -0.90 17.40
N THR A 157 -2.05 -1.32 18.66
CA THR A 157 -2.11 -2.75 19.07
C THR A 157 -3.49 -3.38 18.91
N GLU A 158 -4.53 -2.57 18.73
CA GLU A 158 -5.90 -3.00 18.45
C GLU A 158 -6.24 -2.91 16.94
N CYS A 159 -5.23 -2.69 16.08
CA CYS A 159 -5.37 -2.60 14.64
C CYS A 159 -4.79 -3.84 13.92
N ILE A 160 -5.46 -4.26 12.86
CA ILE A 160 -4.91 -5.17 11.84
C ILE A 160 -4.45 -4.31 10.66
N ALA A 161 -3.25 -4.56 10.14
CA ALA A 161 -2.76 -3.95 8.92
C ALA A 161 -2.66 -4.98 7.79
N PHE A 162 -3.02 -4.60 6.56
CA PHE A 162 -2.82 -5.40 5.35
C PHE A 162 -1.80 -4.72 4.43
N GLU A 163 -0.82 -5.50 3.95
CA GLU A 163 0.32 -5.02 3.17
C GLU A 163 0.88 -6.10 2.22
N ASP A 164 1.40 -5.68 1.07
CA ASP A 164 2.02 -6.56 0.07
C ASP A 164 3.53 -6.38 -0.07
N ALA A 165 4.10 -5.31 0.50
CA ALA A 165 5.50 -4.92 0.33
C ALA A 165 6.30 -5.03 1.63
N VAL A 166 7.59 -5.42 1.52
CA VAL A 166 8.51 -5.54 2.67
C VAL A 166 8.60 -4.24 3.48
N ASN A 167 8.71 -3.09 2.80
CA ASN A 167 8.80 -1.80 3.49
C ASN A 167 7.49 -1.45 4.21
N GLY A 168 6.35 -1.83 3.65
CA GLY A 168 5.06 -1.61 4.26
C GLY A 168 4.80 -2.52 5.46
N VAL A 169 5.12 -3.81 5.35
CA VAL A 169 5.06 -4.74 6.48
C VAL A 169 5.92 -4.26 7.64
N LYS A 170 7.17 -3.84 7.39
CA LYS A 170 8.06 -3.27 8.42
C LYS A 170 7.47 -1.99 9.04
N SER A 171 6.83 -1.15 8.24
CA SER A 171 6.17 0.08 8.70
C SER A 171 5.01 -0.23 9.65
N ALA A 172 4.11 -1.13 9.25
CA ALA A 172 2.97 -1.54 10.07
C ALA A 172 3.38 -2.30 11.33
N TYR A 173 4.37 -3.19 11.22
CA TYR A 173 4.96 -3.91 12.35
C TYR A 173 5.63 -2.95 13.33
N GLY A 174 6.40 -1.98 12.83
CA GLY A 174 7.01 -0.92 13.64
C GLY A 174 5.99 -0.01 14.33
N ALA A 175 4.77 0.07 13.82
CA ALA A 175 3.64 0.72 14.46
C ALA A 175 2.94 -0.16 15.53
N ASN A 176 3.43 -1.36 15.81
CA ASN A 176 2.84 -2.36 16.71
C ASN A 176 1.44 -2.85 16.27
N MET A 177 1.15 -2.89 14.98
CA MET A 177 -0.08 -3.47 14.46
C MET A 177 0.09 -4.98 14.21
N LEU A 178 -1.02 -5.73 14.23
CA LEU A 178 -1.04 -7.11 13.73
C LEU A 178 -1.02 -7.08 12.19
N VAL A 179 0.06 -7.56 11.57
CA VAL A 179 0.23 -7.44 10.11
C VAL A 179 -0.15 -8.73 9.40
N VAL A 180 -0.99 -8.60 8.36
CA VAL A 180 -1.32 -9.65 7.40
C VAL A 180 -0.70 -9.26 6.05
N GLY A 181 0.20 -10.11 5.56
CA GLY A 181 0.82 -9.95 4.26
C GLY A 181 -0.08 -10.45 3.13
N VAL A 182 -0.25 -9.68 2.06
CA VAL A 182 -0.96 -10.10 0.83
C VAL A 182 0.09 -10.43 -0.22
N THR A 183 0.10 -11.67 -0.73
CA THR A 183 1.19 -12.17 -1.59
C THR A 183 0.99 -11.88 -3.08
N THR A 184 0.44 -10.73 -3.41
CA THR A 184 0.27 -10.24 -4.78
C THR A 184 1.60 -9.86 -5.43
N ASN A 185 2.57 -9.41 -4.63
CA ASN A 185 3.80 -8.78 -5.10
C ASN A 185 5.05 -9.57 -4.72
N VAL A 186 5.16 -10.03 -3.48
CA VAL A 186 6.33 -10.77 -3.01
C VAL A 186 5.93 -12.09 -2.35
N PRO A 187 6.86 -13.11 -2.31
CA PRO A 187 6.59 -14.39 -1.69
C PRO A 187 6.21 -14.31 -0.22
N ALA A 188 5.42 -15.28 0.26
CA ALA A 188 4.95 -15.37 1.63
C ALA A 188 6.08 -15.29 2.67
N ASP A 189 7.15 -16.08 2.48
CA ASP A 189 8.28 -16.12 3.40
C ASP A 189 8.94 -14.75 3.57
N THR A 190 9.04 -13.98 2.48
CA THR A 190 9.60 -12.62 2.49
C THR A 190 8.76 -11.66 3.37
N LEU A 191 7.42 -11.77 3.31
CA LEU A 191 6.53 -10.95 4.15
C LEU A 191 6.55 -11.40 5.60
N LEU A 192 6.63 -12.72 5.86
CA LEU A 192 6.78 -13.27 7.22
C LEU A 192 8.09 -12.82 7.86
N GLU A 193 9.21 -12.89 7.14
CA GLU A 193 10.51 -12.39 7.60
C GLU A 193 10.51 -10.87 7.88
N ALA A 194 9.68 -10.11 7.15
CA ALA A 194 9.52 -8.68 7.36
C ALA A 194 8.69 -8.33 8.60
N GLY A 195 7.95 -9.29 9.19
CA GLY A 195 7.15 -9.11 10.40
C GLY A 195 5.64 -9.37 10.23
N ALA A 196 5.19 -9.90 9.09
CA ALA A 196 3.80 -10.33 8.96
C ALA A 196 3.53 -11.56 9.84
N ALA A 197 2.41 -11.54 10.57
CA ALA A 197 1.98 -12.67 11.41
C ALA A 197 1.27 -13.77 10.59
N LEU A 198 0.73 -13.41 9.45
CA LEU A 198 0.01 -14.27 8.52
C LEU A 198 0.22 -13.76 7.10
N THR A 199 0.21 -14.66 6.12
CA THR A 199 0.14 -14.29 4.70
C THR A 199 -1.08 -14.91 4.03
N ILE A 200 -1.64 -14.19 3.07
CA ILE A 200 -2.81 -14.59 2.28
C ILE A 200 -2.58 -14.28 0.80
N ALA A 201 -3.11 -15.11 -0.08
CA ALA A 201 -3.07 -14.82 -1.53
C ALA A 201 -4.12 -13.77 -1.94
N ASP A 202 -5.28 -13.81 -1.30
CA ASP A 202 -6.38 -12.86 -1.45
C ASP A 202 -7.26 -12.85 -0.18
N PHE A 203 -8.25 -11.97 -0.14
CA PHE A 203 -9.11 -11.79 1.03
C PHE A 203 -10.16 -12.90 1.24
N THR A 204 -10.21 -13.92 0.38
CA THR A 204 -11.06 -15.11 0.56
C THR A 204 -10.36 -16.25 1.28
N ALA A 205 -9.09 -16.08 1.68
CA ALA A 205 -8.28 -17.11 2.32
C ALA A 205 -8.91 -17.61 3.63
N PRO A 206 -9.06 -18.94 3.84
CA PRO A 206 -9.61 -19.49 5.08
C PRO A 206 -8.81 -19.11 6.34
N SER A 207 -7.50 -18.95 6.20
CA SER A 207 -6.63 -18.50 7.29
C SER A 207 -6.97 -17.07 7.77
N LEU A 208 -7.38 -16.18 6.87
CA LEU A 208 -7.88 -14.85 7.24
C LEU A 208 -9.19 -14.96 8.02
N ALA A 209 -10.12 -15.80 7.55
CA ALA A 209 -11.39 -16.01 8.25
C ALA A 209 -11.17 -16.54 9.67
N SER A 210 -10.20 -17.46 9.85
CA SER A 210 -9.82 -18.00 11.16
C SER A 210 -9.18 -16.94 12.05
N LEU A 211 -8.31 -16.09 11.51
CA LEU A 211 -7.70 -14.97 12.24
C LEU A 211 -8.78 -13.99 12.73
N LEU A 212 -9.69 -13.57 11.85
CA LEU A 212 -10.76 -12.66 12.21
C LEU A 212 -11.66 -13.26 13.30
N ALA A 213 -12.06 -14.53 13.15
CA ALA A 213 -12.89 -15.24 14.14
C ALA A 213 -12.21 -15.31 15.51
N SER A 214 -10.88 -15.51 15.58
CA SER A 214 -10.13 -15.51 16.85
C SER A 214 -10.15 -14.14 17.57
N HIS A 215 -10.49 -13.09 16.84
CA HIS A 215 -10.65 -11.73 17.38
C HIS A 215 -12.14 -11.30 17.51
N GLY A 216 -13.08 -12.24 17.34
CA GLY A 216 -14.52 -11.98 17.50
C GLY A 216 -15.19 -11.31 16.30
N LEU A 217 -14.62 -11.51 15.08
CA LEU A 217 -15.04 -10.85 13.83
C LEU A 217 -15.57 -11.85 12.78
#